data_9535f346be3e3c3131c66348f3de615a
#
_entry.id   9535f346be3e3c3131c66348f3de615a
#
_cell.length_a   1.000
_cell.length_b   1.000
_cell.length_c   1.000
_cell.angle_alpha   90.00
_cell.angle_beta   90.00
_cell.angle_gamma   90.00
#
_symmetry.space_group_name_H-M   'P 1'
#
loop_
_entity.id
_entity.type
_entity.pdbx_description
1 polymer ?
#
loop_
_entity_poly.entity_id
_entity_poly.type
_entity_poly.pdbx_seq_one_letter_code
_entity_poly.pdbx_strand_id
1 'polypeptide(L)'
;MEDVIRFGKVSSIDYATGKMEIAYEDREDSVTDKFGMLSNREYNMPKVGDVVAVVHNSNGAEEGIVLGTHWSDTNKPPEGAEKLYRKDFDEEPGKCMTRYDGQKEEFLFHTDGEAKTEIKKNLTETVEQDRSSTVKGDAILEVKGKLTVKVGSCTVTIQGGSVEIKGGSQISMNAPTVSIEGGTVNINGGGGDAKISGISLVNHTHDYVAPLHPSGTAKTLKPT
;
A
#
# COMPACT_ATOMS: atom_id res chain seq x y z
N MET A 1 38.73 -2.10 -40.04
CA MET A 1 38.10 -1.22 -39.01
C MET A 1 37.50 -2.18 -38.03
N GLU A 2 37.99 -2.20 -36.78
CA GLU A 2 37.37 -3.09 -35.76
C GLU A 2 36.01 -2.50 -35.39
N ASP A 3 35.02 -3.38 -35.22
CA ASP A 3 33.67 -2.95 -34.86
C ASP A 3 33.67 -2.39 -33.43
N VAL A 4 33.27 -1.12 -33.33
CA VAL A 4 33.19 -0.42 -32.04
C VAL A 4 32.08 -0.98 -31.17
N ILE A 5 31.00 -1.54 -31.75
CA ILE A 5 29.90 -2.19 -31.09
C ILE A 5 29.90 -3.68 -31.44
N ARG A 6 29.88 -4.54 -30.45
CA ARG A 6 29.85 -5.99 -30.63
C ARG A 6 28.80 -6.63 -29.74
N PHE A 7 28.36 -7.82 -30.12
CA PHE A 7 27.51 -8.66 -29.29
C PHE A 7 28.34 -9.86 -28.83
N GLY A 8 28.25 -10.15 -27.54
CA GLY A 8 28.94 -11.27 -26.93
C GLY A 8 28.13 -11.88 -25.79
N LYS A 9 28.52 -13.05 -25.37
CA LYS A 9 27.84 -13.81 -24.32
C LYS A 9 28.53 -13.57 -22.99
N VAL A 10 27.75 -13.27 -21.94
CA VAL A 10 28.29 -13.10 -20.58
C VAL A 10 28.90 -14.43 -20.11
N SER A 11 30.18 -14.42 -19.82
CA SER A 11 30.94 -15.60 -19.33
C SER A 11 30.97 -15.65 -17.82
N SER A 12 31.26 -14.54 -17.16
CA SER A 12 31.26 -14.42 -15.70
C SER A 12 30.81 -13.04 -15.25
N ILE A 13 30.35 -12.92 -13.98
CA ILE A 13 29.89 -11.66 -13.39
C ILE A 13 30.50 -11.49 -12.00
N ASP A 14 31.08 -10.32 -11.78
CA ASP A 14 31.45 -9.83 -10.46
C ASP A 14 30.35 -8.87 -9.96
N TYR A 15 29.38 -9.41 -9.23
CA TYR A 15 28.22 -8.67 -8.74
C TYR A 15 28.59 -7.54 -7.77
N ALA A 16 29.71 -7.67 -7.05
CA ALA A 16 30.14 -6.64 -6.09
C ALA A 16 30.65 -5.37 -6.79
N THR A 17 31.26 -5.52 -7.96
CA THR A 17 31.83 -4.39 -8.73
C THR A 17 30.97 -3.99 -9.93
N GLY A 18 29.95 -4.79 -10.27
CA GLY A 18 29.11 -4.56 -11.45
C GLY A 18 29.89 -4.76 -12.77
N LYS A 19 30.88 -5.64 -12.76
CA LYS A 19 31.73 -5.94 -13.94
C LYS A 19 31.52 -7.39 -14.39
N MET A 20 31.76 -7.65 -15.67
CA MET A 20 31.59 -8.96 -16.27
C MET A 20 32.60 -9.23 -17.38
N GLU A 21 32.87 -10.49 -17.61
CA GLU A 21 33.65 -10.96 -18.74
C GLU A 21 32.74 -11.42 -19.86
N ILE A 22 33.11 -11.11 -21.11
CA ILE A 22 32.29 -11.38 -22.28
C ILE A 22 33.09 -12.32 -23.23
N ALA A 23 32.44 -13.42 -23.62
CA ALA A 23 32.96 -14.34 -24.64
C ALA A 23 32.39 -13.96 -26.01
N TYR A 24 33.28 -13.97 -27.02
CA TYR A 24 32.93 -13.70 -28.42
C TYR A 24 33.11 -15.00 -29.23
N GLU A 25 31.99 -15.56 -29.70
CA GLU A 25 31.97 -16.81 -30.51
C GLU A 25 32.75 -16.69 -31.84
N ASP A 26 32.81 -15.47 -32.41
CA ASP A 26 33.52 -15.17 -33.66
C ASP A 26 35.07 -15.08 -33.49
N ARG A 27 35.58 -15.22 -32.26
CA ARG A 27 37.03 -15.21 -31.93
C ARG A 27 37.43 -16.41 -31.08
N GLU A 28 37.02 -17.59 -31.45
CA GLU A 28 37.37 -18.84 -30.75
C GLU A 28 37.05 -18.80 -29.27
N ASP A 29 35.89 -18.23 -28.89
CA ASP A 29 35.44 -18.04 -27.51
C ASP A 29 36.42 -17.24 -26.62
N SER A 30 37.20 -16.34 -27.21
CA SER A 30 38.08 -15.47 -26.44
C SER A 30 37.26 -14.61 -25.46
N VAL A 31 37.70 -14.60 -24.20
CA VAL A 31 37.05 -13.90 -23.10
C VAL A 31 37.76 -12.56 -22.88
N THR A 32 36.98 -11.51 -22.71
CA THR A 32 37.51 -10.16 -22.42
C THR A 32 38.00 -10.02 -20.99
N ASP A 33 38.71 -8.94 -20.70
CA ASP A 33 38.81 -8.43 -19.33
C ASP A 33 37.44 -8.03 -18.78
N LYS A 34 37.37 -7.69 -17.48
CA LYS A 34 36.13 -7.32 -16.79
C LYS A 34 35.64 -5.93 -17.21
N PHE A 35 34.63 -5.89 -18.04
CA PHE A 35 33.96 -4.66 -18.49
C PHE A 35 32.84 -4.25 -17.52
N GLY A 36 32.72 -2.95 -17.26
CA GLY A 36 31.67 -2.40 -16.41
C GLY A 36 30.31 -2.38 -17.12
N MET A 37 29.23 -2.64 -16.38
CA MET A 37 27.87 -2.42 -16.83
C MET A 37 27.53 -0.92 -16.85
N LEU A 38 26.82 -0.44 -17.87
CA LEU A 38 26.24 0.90 -17.88
C LEU A 38 25.16 0.99 -16.79
N SER A 39 25.41 1.76 -15.72
CA SER A 39 24.58 1.69 -14.53
C SER A 39 23.42 2.66 -14.49
N ASN A 40 23.56 3.88 -15.03
CA ASN A 40 22.58 4.96 -14.86
C ASN A 40 22.05 5.13 -13.41
N ARG A 41 22.85 4.73 -12.40
CA ARG A 41 22.49 4.57 -10.98
C ARG A 41 21.45 3.47 -10.72
N GLU A 42 21.22 2.58 -11.66
CA GLU A 42 20.42 1.36 -11.47
C GLU A 42 21.38 0.17 -11.39
N TYR A 43 21.07 -0.78 -10.51
CA TYR A 43 21.75 -2.05 -10.45
C TYR A 43 20.84 -3.11 -11.08
N ASN A 44 21.10 -3.46 -12.33
CA ASN A 44 20.36 -4.47 -13.09
C ASN A 44 21.35 -5.23 -13.97
N MET A 45 21.87 -6.34 -13.42
CA MET A 45 22.86 -7.16 -14.09
C MET A 45 22.20 -8.20 -15.00
N PRO A 46 22.75 -8.44 -16.21
CA PRO A 46 22.38 -9.60 -17.01
C PRO A 46 22.75 -10.91 -16.30
N LYS A 47 22.38 -12.03 -16.87
CA LYS A 47 22.76 -13.35 -16.40
C LYS A 47 23.99 -13.88 -17.14
N VAL A 48 24.70 -14.80 -16.53
CA VAL A 48 25.70 -15.60 -17.23
C VAL A 48 24.99 -16.38 -18.33
N GLY A 49 25.49 -16.26 -19.55
CA GLY A 49 24.89 -16.83 -20.73
C GLY A 49 24.02 -15.87 -21.56
N ASP A 50 23.64 -14.71 -21.03
CA ASP A 50 22.92 -13.70 -21.80
C ASP A 50 23.80 -13.08 -22.90
N VAL A 51 23.19 -12.73 -24.02
CA VAL A 51 23.83 -11.96 -25.07
C VAL A 51 23.66 -10.47 -24.80
N VAL A 52 24.77 -9.76 -24.71
CA VAL A 52 24.84 -8.33 -24.41
C VAL A 52 25.50 -7.53 -25.53
N ALA A 53 25.07 -6.29 -25.69
CA ALA A 53 25.74 -5.33 -26.53
C ALA A 53 26.89 -4.66 -25.77
N VAL A 54 28.06 -4.57 -26.38
CA VAL A 54 29.29 -4.02 -25.79
C VAL A 54 29.83 -2.93 -26.69
N VAL A 55 30.20 -1.80 -26.12
CA VAL A 55 30.99 -0.77 -26.79
C VAL A 55 32.44 -0.90 -26.40
N HIS A 56 33.31 -1.10 -27.39
CA HIS A 56 34.77 -1.16 -27.18
C HIS A 56 35.39 0.22 -27.32
N ASN A 57 36.40 0.48 -26.49
CA ASN A 57 37.21 1.67 -26.66
C ASN A 57 38.19 1.47 -27.84
N SER A 58 38.24 2.42 -28.76
CA SER A 58 39.01 2.30 -30.00
C SER A 58 40.53 2.58 -29.87
N ASN A 59 41.03 2.79 -28.65
CA ASN A 59 42.43 3.11 -28.39
C ASN A 59 43.37 1.90 -28.28
N GLY A 60 42.89 0.68 -28.60
CA GLY A 60 43.65 -0.54 -28.55
C GLY A 60 43.82 -1.16 -27.14
N ALA A 61 43.19 -0.55 -26.14
CA ALA A 61 43.08 -1.16 -24.82
C ALA A 61 41.91 -2.19 -24.79
N GLU A 62 42.08 -3.27 -24.05
CA GLU A 62 40.99 -4.22 -23.81
C GLU A 62 39.98 -3.64 -22.82
N GLU A 63 39.42 -2.49 -23.18
CA GLU A 63 38.46 -1.75 -22.39
C GLU A 63 37.11 -1.65 -23.12
N GLY A 64 36.04 -1.77 -22.39
CA GLY A 64 34.69 -1.68 -22.93
C GLY A 64 33.63 -1.38 -21.87
N ILE A 65 32.43 -1.05 -22.35
CA ILE A 65 31.26 -0.83 -21.52
C ILE A 65 30.14 -1.73 -22.03
N VAL A 66 29.54 -2.50 -21.14
CA VAL A 66 28.36 -3.32 -21.45
C VAL A 66 27.12 -2.45 -21.38
N LEU A 67 26.36 -2.37 -22.47
CA LEU A 67 25.15 -1.57 -22.57
C LEU A 67 23.92 -2.31 -22.00
N GLY A 68 23.93 -3.65 -22.07
CA GLY A 68 22.85 -4.52 -21.62
C GLY A 68 22.39 -5.52 -22.66
N THR A 69 21.32 -6.24 -22.34
CA THR A 69 20.67 -7.21 -23.22
C THR A 69 19.80 -6.50 -24.27
N HIS A 70 19.44 -7.20 -25.35
CA HIS A 70 18.52 -6.71 -26.37
C HIS A 70 17.45 -7.78 -26.68
N TRP A 71 16.32 -7.35 -27.20
CA TRP A 71 15.28 -8.26 -27.67
C TRP A 71 15.72 -8.94 -28.96
N SER A 72 15.53 -10.27 -29.03
CA SER A 72 15.91 -11.09 -30.16
C SER A 72 14.95 -12.28 -30.29
N ASP A 73 15.19 -13.15 -31.28
CA ASP A 73 14.40 -14.38 -31.43
C ASP A 73 14.50 -15.33 -30.23
N THR A 74 15.63 -15.29 -29.52
CA THR A 74 15.90 -16.10 -28.32
C THR A 74 15.62 -15.38 -27.01
N ASN A 75 15.57 -14.05 -27.02
CA ASN A 75 15.26 -13.20 -25.86
C ASN A 75 14.07 -12.31 -26.20
N LYS A 76 12.85 -12.84 -26.03
CA LYS A 76 11.61 -12.12 -26.35
C LYS A 76 11.11 -11.33 -25.16
N PRO A 77 10.46 -10.15 -25.39
CA PRO A 77 9.79 -9.45 -24.31
C PRO A 77 8.66 -10.32 -23.73
N PRO A 78 8.46 -10.31 -22.40
CA PRO A 78 7.41 -11.11 -21.74
C PRO A 78 6.01 -10.67 -22.16
N GLU A 79 5.87 -9.44 -22.63
CA GLU A 79 4.63 -8.86 -23.14
C GLU A 79 4.99 -7.75 -24.13
N GLY A 80 4.20 -7.61 -25.19
CA GLY A 80 4.39 -6.55 -26.18
C GLY A 80 3.04 -5.99 -26.62
N ALA A 81 2.86 -4.68 -26.51
CA ALA A 81 1.70 -3.95 -27.02
C ALA A 81 2.04 -2.48 -27.29
N GLU A 82 1.24 -1.82 -28.10
CA GLU A 82 1.32 -0.38 -28.28
C GLU A 82 0.94 0.35 -26.98
N LYS A 83 1.66 1.41 -26.62
CA LYS A 83 1.48 2.20 -25.39
C LYS A 83 1.67 1.40 -24.08
N LEU A 84 2.41 0.30 -24.14
CA LEU A 84 2.76 -0.48 -22.96
C LEU A 84 4.14 -0.07 -22.44
N TYR A 85 4.22 0.19 -21.14
CA TYR A 85 5.47 0.25 -20.38
C TYR A 85 5.46 -0.87 -19.34
N ARG A 86 6.51 -1.71 -19.34
CA ARG A 86 6.67 -2.78 -18.37
C ARG A 86 8.12 -2.89 -17.93
N LYS A 87 8.35 -3.07 -16.63
CA LYS A 87 9.65 -3.38 -16.04
C LYS A 87 9.47 -4.53 -15.06
N ASP A 88 10.11 -5.65 -15.31
CA ASP A 88 10.22 -6.76 -14.39
C ASP A 88 11.46 -6.55 -13.51
N PHE A 89 11.33 -6.82 -12.21
CA PHE A 89 12.40 -6.75 -11.21
C PHE A 89 12.91 -8.13 -10.82
N ASP A 90 12.12 -9.17 -11.04
CA ASP A 90 12.48 -10.56 -10.82
C ASP A 90 12.97 -11.18 -12.13
N GLU A 91 13.82 -12.22 -12.02
CA GLU A 91 14.29 -13.00 -13.15
C GLU A 91 13.17 -13.77 -13.85
N GLU A 92 12.15 -14.17 -13.10
CA GLU A 92 10.94 -14.78 -13.63
C GLU A 92 9.91 -13.70 -13.96
N PRO A 93 9.58 -13.50 -15.24
CA PRO A 93 8.68 -12.43 -15.66
C PRO A 93 7.32 -12.50 -14.95
N GLY A 94 6.88 -11.37 -14.44
CA GLY A 94 5.57 -11.24 -13.78
C GLY A 94 5.57 -11.40 -12.26
N LYS A 95 6.60 -12.00 -11.64
CA LYS A 95 6.64 -12.19 -10.18
C LYS A 95 6.78 -10.88 -9.41
N CYS A 96 7.55 -9.96 -9.93
CA CYS A 96 7.68 -8.62 -9.36
C CYS A 96 7.87 -7.62 -10.49
N MET A 97 6.89 -6.74 -10.70
CA MET A 97 6.93 -5.83 -11.84
C MET A 97 6.16 -4.53 -11.60
N THR A 98 6.47 -3.54 -12.41
CA THR A 98 5.60 -2.39 -12.68
C THR A 98 5.13 -2.44 -14.13
N ARG A 99 3.88 -2.10 -14.37
CA ARG A 99 3.25 -2.12 -15.69
C ARG A 99 2.31 -0.93 -15.85
N TYR A 100 2.45 -0.19 -16.93
CA TYR A 100 1.50 0.83 -17.33
C TYR A 100 0.90 0.49 -18.69
N ASP A 101 -0.42 0.37 -18.74
CA ASP A 101 -1.19 0.14 -19.95
C ASP A 101 -1.84 1.46 -20.37
N GLY A 102 -1.24 2.14 -21.33
CA GLY A 102 -1.73 3.46 -21.81
C GLY A 102 -3.01 3.38 -22.65
N GLN A 103 -3.52 2.20 -23.01
CA GLN A 103 -4.83 2.05 -23.63
C GLN A 103 -5.94 2.00 -22.56
N LYS A 104 -5.63 1.42 -21.40
CA LYS A 104 -6.55 1.31 -20.26
C LYS A 104 -6.36 2.40 -19.21
N GLU A 105 -5.26 3.18 -19.34
CA GLU A 105 -4.82 4.16 -18.33
C GLU A 105 -4.60 3.53 -16.95
N GLU A 106 -4.11 2.28 -16.94
CA GLU A 106 -3.93 1.47 -15.74
C GLU A 106 -2.45 1.36 -15.37
N PHE A 107 -2.11 1.74 -14.14
CA PHE A 107 -0.81 1.48 -13.53
C PHE A 107 -0.91 0.35 -12.52
N LEU A 108 -0.10 -0.69 -12.69
CA LEU A 108 -0.01 -1.85 -11.81
C LEU A 108 1.38 -1.93 -11.18
N PHE A 109 1.44 -2.07 -9.86
CA PHE A 109 2.57 -2.66 -9.14
C PHE A 109 2.15 -4.03 -8.64
N HIS A 110 2.92 -5.06 -8.98
CA HIS A 110 2.65 -6.44 -8.58
C HIS A 110 3.90 -7.07 -7.97
N THR A 111 3.71 -7.86 -6.91
CA THR A 111 4.74 -8.72 -6.35
C THR A 111 4.11 -9.96 -5.70
N ASP A 112 4.67 -11.13 -5.97
CA ASP A 112 4.34 -12.38 -5.26
C ASP A 112 5.04 -12.46 -3.90
N GLY A 113 6.00 -11.58 -3.66
CA GLY A 113 6.74 -11.48 -2.41
C GLY A 113 6.21 -10.39 -1.48
N GLU A 114 7.08 -9.94 -0.58
CA GLU A 114 6.78 -8.85 0.35
C GLU A 114 6.99 -7.48 -0.30
N ALA A 115 6.11 -6.52 0.00
CA ALA A 115 6.32 -5.11 -0.30
C ALA A 115 6.49 -4.31 0.99
N LYS A 116 7.57 -3.52 1.08
CA LYS A 116 7.85 -2.63 2.23
C LYS A 116 8.01 -1.20 1.75
N THR A 117 7.30 -0.30 2.40
CA THR A 117 7.40 1.14 2.14
C THR A 117 7.86 1.86 3.40
N GLU A 118 9.01 2.52 3.35
CA GLU A 118 9.54 3.36 4.44
C GLU A 118 9.64 4.80 3.97
N ILE A 119 8.95 5.72 4.65
CA ILE A 119 8.96 7.14 4.34
C ILE A 119 9.36 7.93 5.58
N LYS A 120 10.53 8.56 5.54
CA LYS A 120 11.10 9.30 6.68
C LYS A 120 10.48 10.68 6.90
N LYS A 121 9.65 11.14 6.01
CA LYS A 121 8.93 12.42 6.11
C LYS A 121 7.43 12.20 5.94
N ASN A 122 6.75 13.02 5.19
CA ASN A 122 5.31 12.95 5.00
C ASN A 122 4.95 12.07 3.80
N LEU A 123 3.90 11.29 3.94
CA LEU A 123 3.17 10.67 2.83
C LEU A 123 1.85 11.41 2.66
N THR A 124 1.57 11.86 1.45
CA THR A 124 0.27 12.40 1.05
C THR A 124 -0.29 11.56 -0.08
N GLU A 125 -1.51 11.09 0.08
CA GLU A 125 -2.25 10.34 -0.94
C GLU A 125 -3.55 11.07 -1.24
N THR A 126 -3.83 11.31 -2.52
CA THR A 126 -5.09 11.89 -3.00
C THR A 126 -5.70 10.96 -4.03
N VAL A 127 -6.92 10.52 -3.80
CA VAL A 127 -7.69 9.66 -4.71
C VAL A 127 -8.99 10.39 -5.00
N GLU A 128 -9.21 10.76 -6.27
CA GLU A 128 -10.38 11.57 -6.65
C GLU A 128 -11.69 10.76 -6.76
N GLN A 129 -11.59 9.45 -6.84
CA GLN A 129 -12.75 8.56 -6.88
C GLN A 129 -12.73 7.59 -5.70
N ASP A 130 -12.75 6.30 -5.96
CA ASP A 130 -12.84 5.28 -4.94
C ASP A 130 -11.46 4.75 -4.53
N ARG A 131 -11.28 4.50 -3.24
CA ARG A 131 -10.16 3.75 -2.69
C ARG A 131 -10.66 2.47 -2.06
N SER A 132 -10.16 1.33 -2.53
CA SER A 132 -10.42 0.02 -1.94
C SER A 132 -9.14 -0.57 -1.33
N SER A 133 -9.27 -1.18 -0.16
CA SER A 133 -8.18 -1.92 0.48
C SER A 133 -8.73 -3.22 1.05
N THR A 134 -8.15 -4.36 0.65
CA THR A 134 -8.54 -5.69 1.13
C THR A 134 -7.34 -6.37 1.78
N VAL A 135 -7.47 -6.74 3.05
CA VAL A 135 -6.47 -7.49 3.81
C VAL A 135 -7.09 -8.81 4.23
N LYS A 136 -6.50 -9.94 3.81
CA LYS A 136 -7.01 -11.28 4.17
C LYS A 136 -6.63 -11.74 5.57
N GLY A 137 -5.63 -11.13 6.17
CA GLY A 137 -5.20 -11.35 7.55
C GLY A 137 -5.50 -10.12 8.41
N ASP A 138 -4.61 -9.81 9.33
CA ASP A 138 -4.74 -8.67 10.23
C ASP A 138 -4.26 -7.36 9.59
N ALA A 139 -4.95 -6.25 9.89
CA ALA A 139 -4.50 -4.90 9.56
C ALA A 139 -4.26 -4.13 10.86
N ILE A 140 -3.03 -3.61 11.04
CA ILE A 140 -2.64 -2.84 12.21
C ILE A 140 -2.35 -1.40 11.77
N LEU A 141 -2.99 -0.43 12.42
CA LEU A 141 -2.70 0.99 12.26
C LEU A 141 -2.23 1.57 13.60
N GLU A 142 -0.92 1.83 13.72
CA GLU A 142 -0.34 2.49 14.88
C GLU A 142 -0.12 3.98 14.60
N VAL A 143 -0.70 4.85 15.41
CA VAL A 143 -0.58 6.31 15.30
C VAL A 143 -0.15 6.88 16.64
N LYS A 144 1.05 7.43 16.74
CA LYS A 144 1.57 8.02 17.99
C LYS A 144 0.89 9.34 18.39
N GLY A 145 0.35 10.07 17.44
CA GLY A 145 -0.31 11.35 17.67
C GLY A 145 -1.82 11.23 17.65
N LYS A 146 -2.45 11.79 16.62
CA LYS A 146 -3.90 11.83 16.45
C LYS A 146 -4.32 11.12 15.18
N LEU A 147 -5.32 10.25 15.28
CA LEU A 147 -6.04 9.69 14.14
C LEU A 147 -7.38 10.43 13.99
N THR A 148 -7.67 10.92 12.81
CA THR A 148 -8.97 11.51 12.47
C THR A 148 -9.54 10.84 11.22
N VAL A 149 -10.75 10.32 11.33
CA VAL A 149 -11.53 9.83 10.18
C VAL A 149 -12.70 10.79 10.00
N LYS A 150 -12.82 11.38 8.81
CA LYS A 150 -13.86 12.36 8.50
C LYS A 150 -14.63 11.92 7.26
N VAL A 151 -15.95 11.86 7.38
CA VAL A 151 -16.88 11.57 6.27
C VAL A 151 -18.02 12.60 6.32
N GLY A 152 -18.02 13.57 5.42
CA GLY A 152 -18.97 14.67 5.46
C GLY A 152 -18.91 15.41 6.79
N SER A 153 -20.03 15.48 7.52
CA SER A 153 -20.13 16.10 8.85
C SER A 153 -19.80 15.16 10.02
N CYS A 154 -19.62 13.86 9.77
CA CYS A 154 -19.27 12.88 10.78
C CYS A 154 -17.76 12.82 10.99
N THR A 155 -17.34 12.69 12.24
CA THR A 155 -15.91 12.61 12.61
C THR A 155 -15.71 11.59 13.71
N VAL A 156 -14.66 10.76 13.58
CA VAL A 156 -14.09 9.95 14.68
C VAL A 156 -12.68 10.46 14.94
N THR A 157 -12.40 10.88 16.15
CA THR A 157 -11.08 11.35 16.58
C THR A 157 -10.58 10.52 17.73
N ILE A 158 -9.35 10.02 17.63
CA ILE A 158 -8.66 9.26 18.70
C ILE A 158 -7.37 10.02 19.02
N GLN A 159 -7.26 10.50 20.25
CA GLN A 159 -6.11 11.29 20.70
C GLN A 159 -6.00 11.26 22.22
N GLY A 160 -4.77 11.14 22.76
CA GLY A 160 -4.48 11.34 24.18
C GLY A 160 -5.31 10.44 25.13
N GLY A 161 -5.57 9.21 24.75
CA GLY A 161 -6.37 8.28 25.56
C GLY A 161 -7.88 8.48 25.50
N SER A 162 -8.38 9.37 24.60
CA SER A 162 -9.81 9.59 24.39
C SER A 162 -10.25 9.20 22.97
N VAL A 163 -11.52 8.76 22.86
CA VAL A 163 -12.22 8.55 21.58
C VAL A 163 -13.44 9.48 21.55
N GLU A 164 -13.50 10.34 20.56
CA GLU A 164 -14.63 11.24 20.34
C GLU A 164 -15.32 10.86 19.02
N ILE A 165 -16.65 10.64 19.06
CA ILE A 165 -17.46 10.35 17.89
C ILE A 165 -18.52 11.46 17.78
N LYS A 166 -18.46 12.23 16.68
CA LYS A 166 -19.44 13.28 16.36
C LYS A 166 -20.23 12.89 15.12
N GLY A 167 -21.53 12.72 15.24
CA GLY A 167 -22.43 12.53 14.12
C GLY A 167 -23.09 13.87 13.71
N GLY A 168 -23.40 14.02 12.42
CA GLY A 168 -24.11 15.21 11.94
C GLY A 168 -25.56 15.27 12.39
N SER A 169 -26.27 14.12 12.32
CA SER A 169 -27.69 14.02 12.67
C SER A 169 -27.96 12.92 13.69
N GLN A 170 -27.28 11.79 13.58
CA GLN A 170 -27.53 10.62 14.39
C GLN A 170 -26.26 9.76 14.55
N ILE A 171 -26.13 9.15 15.72
CA ILE A 171 -25.22 8.02 15.95
C ILE A 171 -26.10 6.83 16.30
N SER A 172 -26.04 5.75 15.50
CA SER A 172 -26.83 4.54 15.71
C SER A 172 -25.90 3.36 16.02
N MET A 173 -26.16 2.63 17.10
CA MET A 173 -25.51 1.38 17.44
C MET A 173 -26.57 0.29 17.44
N ASN A 174 -26.47 -0.69 16.53
CA ASN A 174 -27.41 -1.79 16.39
C ASN A 174 -26.64 -3.12 16.50
N ALA A 175 -26.85 -3.84 17.57
CA ALA A 175 -26.27 -5.15 17.82
C ALA A 175 -27.20 -5.94 18.76
N PRO A 176 -27.13 -7.30 18.79
CA PRO A 176 -27.86 -8.09 19.78
C PRO A 176 -27.57 -7.67 21.23
N THR A 177 -26.35 -7.19 21.49
CA THR A 177 -25.93 -6.61 22.77
C THR A 177 -25.01 -5.42 22.55
N VAL A 178 -25.29 -4.29 23.23
CA VAL A 178 -24.40 -3.13 23.32
C VAL A 178 -24.05 -2.96 24.80
N SER A 179 -22.77 -3.16 25.17
CA SER A 179 -22.28 -2.94 26.54
C SER A 179 -21.55 -1.61 26.61
N ILE A 180 -21.89 -0.82 27.62
CA ILE A 180 -21.21 0.42 27.98
C ILE A 180 -20.74 0.29 29.42
N GLU A 181 -19.45 0.10 29.65
CA GLU A 181 -18.87 -0.12 30.97
C GLU A 181 -17.95 1.07 31.31
N GLY A 182 -18.09 1.61 32.51
CA GLY A 182 -17.24 2.70 32.98
C GLY A 182 -17.60 3.09 34.43
N GLY A 183 -16.69 3.81 35.11
CA GLY A 183 -16.96 4.31 36.47
C GLY A 183 -18.13 5.30 36.51
N THR A 184 -18.38 6.04 35.42
CA THR A 184 -19.53 6.94 35.28
C THR A 184 -19.97 6.96 33.80
N VAL A 185 -21.27 6.81 33.57
CA VAL A 185 -21.89 6.97 32.23
C VAL A 185 -22.78 8.21 32.29
N ASN A 186 -22.39 9.26 31.56
CA ASN A 186 -23.17 10.50 31.44
C ASN A 186 -24.00 10.49 30.16
N ILE A 187 -25.31 10.65 30.29
CA ILE A 187 -26.24 10.81 29.19
C ILE A 187 -26.82 12.22 29.26
N ASN A 188 -26.21 13.18 28.56
CA ASN A 188 -26.64 14.57 28.51
C ASN A 188 -27.27 14.88 27.16
N GLY A 189 -28.58 15.02 27.12
CA GLY A 189 -29.30 15.53 25.96
C GLY A 189 -29.66 16.98 26.17
N GLY A 190 -29.31 17.88 25.24
CA GLY A 190 -29.76 19.27 25.27
C GLY A 190 -31.28 19.41 25.01
N GLY A 191 -32.10 18.95 25.97
CA GLY A 191 -33.54 18.82 25.84
C GLY A 191 -34.02 17.44 25.40
N GLY A 192 -33.11 16.45 25.26
CA GLY A 192 -33.40 15.06 24.95
C GLY A 192 -33.68 14.20 26.19
N ASP A 193 -34.12 12.98 25.94
CA ASP A 193 -34.49 12.01 26.93
C ASP A 193 -33.91 10.63 26.59
N ALA A 194 -33.45 9.89 27.59
CA ALA A 194 -33.09 8.50 27.44
C ALA A 194 -34.35 7.64 27.62
N LYS A 195 -34.70 6.85 26.62
CA LYS A 195 -35.86 5.94 26.65
C LYS A 195 -35.42 4.50 26.62
N ILE A 196 -35.91 3.69 27.54
CA ILE A 196 -35.73 2.25 27.59
C ILE A 196 -37.10 1.60 27.40
N SER A 197 -37.27 0.83 26.31
CA SER A 197 -38.57 0.23 25.95
C SER A 197 -39.72 1.24 25.93
N GLY A 198 -39.47 2.48 25.49
CA GLY A 198 -40.46 3.56 25.43
C GLY A 198 -40.64 4.33 26.75
N ILE A 199 -40.02 3.89 27.85
CA ILE A 199 -40.11 4.57 29.15
C ILE A 199 -39.05 5.66 29.23
N SER A 200 -39.48 6.91 29.47
CA SER A 200 -38.59 8.07 29.67
C SER A 200 -37.89 7.97 31.01
N LEU A 201 -36.54 8.11 31.02
CA LEU A 201 -35.80 8.18 32.30
C LEU A 201 -36.01 9.53 33.01
N VAL A 202 -36.28 10.57 32.27
CA VAL A 202 -36.48 11.95 32.82
C VAL A 202 -37.91 12.22 33.24
N ASN A 203 -38.88 11.64 32.53
CA ASN A 203 -40.27 12.00 32.70
C ASN A 203 -41.20 10.85 33.13
N HIS A 204 -40.64 9.66 33.51
CA HIS A 204 -41.51 8.59 33.98
C HIS A 204 -42.05 8.86 35.40
N THR A 205 -43.23 8.36 35.68
CA THR A 205 -43.91 8.45 36.99
C THR A 205 -44.38 7.07 37.40
N HIS A 206 -44.47 6.84 38.68
CA HIS A 206 -45.03 5.62 39.23
C HIS A 206 -46.40 5.92 39.85
N ASP A 207 -47.37 5.06 39.57
CA ASP A 207 -48.64 5.08 40.30
C ASP A 207 -48.50 4.33 41.64
N TYR A 208 -48.98 4.90 42.69
CA TYR A 208 -49.00 4.23 43.98
C TYR A 208 -50.36 4.44 44.70
N VAL A 209 -50.76 3.48 45.45
CA VAL A 209 -51.96 3.58 46.32
C VAL A 209 -51.52 4.13 47.67
N ALA A 210 -51.98 5.35 47.99
CA ALA A 210 -51.69 5.97 49.29
C ALA A 210 -52.40 5.21 50.42
N PRO A 211 -51.69 4.76 51.47
CA PRO A 211 -52.27 3.92 52.53
C PRO A 211 -53.40 4.60 53.31
N LEU A 212 -53.56 5.91 53.23
CA LEU A 212 -54.54 6.70 53.99
C LEU A 212 -55.69 7.24 53.15
N HIS A 213 -55.80 6.92 51.86
CA HIS A 213 -56.92 7.31 50.98
C HIS A 213 -57.47 6.07 50.25
N PRO A 214 -58.63 5.60 50.68
CA PRO A 214 -59.22 4.37 50.10
C PRO A 214 -59.75 4.49 48.69
N SER A 215 -59.59 5.62 48.01
CA SER A 215 -60.18 5.86 46.69
C SER A 215 -59.33 6.70 45.71
N GLY A 216 -58.02 6.74 45.84
CA GLY A 216 -57.20 7.53 44.93
C GLY A 216 -55.83 6.91 44.62
N THR A 217 -55.47 6.87 43.33
CA THR A 217 -54.11 6.67 42.89
C THR A 217 -53.38 8.02 42.82
N ALA A 218 -52.21 8.10 43.46
CA ALA A 218 -51.35 9.27 43.33
C ALA A 218 -50.13 8.92 42.48
N LYS A 219 -49.51 9.91 41.81
CA LYS A 219 -48.28 9.74 41.05
C LYS A 219 -47.10 10.29 41.83
N THR A 220 -45.97 9.61 41.77
CA THR A 220 -44.72 10.14 42.30
C THR A 220 -44.32 11.38 41.50
N LEU A 221 -43.57 12.29 42.11
CA LEU A 221 -42.90 13.36 41.38
C LEU A 221 -41.89 12.79 40.42
N LYS A 222 -41.57 13.52 39.37
CA LYS A 222 -40.53 13.15 38.43
C LYS A 222 -39.17 12.99 39.16
N PRO A 223 -38.31 12.10 38.72
CA PRO A 223 -36.93 12.03 39.24
C PRO A 223 -36.24 13.39 39.08
N THR A 224 -35.59 13.87 40.08
CA THR A 224 -34.75 15.10 40.08
C THR A 224 -33.34 14.77 39.73
#